data_56eb09298f8c5c8c94769482768ba260
#
_entry.id   56eb09298f8c5c8c94769482768ba260
#
_cell.length_a   1.000
_cell.length_b   1.000
_cell.length_c   1.000
_cell.angle_alpha   90.00
_cell.angle_beta   90.00
_cell.angle_gamma   90.00
#
_symmetry.space_group_name_H-M   'P 1'
#
loop_
_entity.id
_entity.type
_entity.pdbx_description
1 polymer ?
#
loop_
_entity_poly.entity_id
_entity_poly.type
_entity_poly.pdbx_seq_one_letter_code
_entity_poly.pdbx_strand_id
1 'polypeptide(L)'
;CDCVPYDRSLLARLIYPVANPKFNYEFCKGFYARTANGKMNGRVSRLLVTPLLYSLKKVLGHLDYLDYLDSYRYSLAGEFSFRRDVMTDLRIPSDWGLEVGVLSEMYRNYSTNRLCQVDIADVYDHKHQDLSADNDNGGLSKMSIDITKAIFRKLATNGIVFNQETFRT
;
A
#
# COMPACT_ATOMS: atom_id res chain seq x y z
N CYS A 1 -5.71 8.88 15.55
CA CYS A 1 -4.57 9.19 14.68
C CYS A 1 -3.28 9.00 15.47
N ASP A 2 -2.41 8.10 15.01
CA ASP A 2 -1.19 7.71 15.73
C ASP A 2 0.04 8.56 15.33
N CYS A 3 -0.18 9.62 14.55
CA CYS A 3 0.86 10.51 14.07
C CYS A 3 1.12 11.63 15.08
N VAL A 4 2.30 11.66 15.67
CA VAL A 4 2.69 12.66 16.68
C VAL A 4 3.21 13.96 16.05
N PRO A 5 4.07 13.95 15.01
CA PRO A 5 4.49 15.19 14.34
C PRO A 5 3.71 15.39 13.05
N TYR A 6 2.55 16.05 13.12
CA TYR A 6 1.82 16.42 11.91
C TYR A 6 2.13 17.87 11.52
N ASP A 7 2.96 18.05 10.52
CA ASP A 7 3.27 19.36 9.97
C ASP A 7 2.36 19.68 8.77
N ARG A 8 1.99 20.95 8.64
CA ARG A 8 1.22 21.48 7.50
C ARG A 8 1.90 21.21 6.16
N SER A 9 3.22 21.18 6.13
CA SER A 9 3.99 20.90 4.92
C SER A 9 3.77 19.48 4.40
N LEU A 10 3.61 18.48 5.29
CA LEU A 10 3.31 17.10 4.92
C LEU A 10 1.96 17.02 4.20
N LEU A 11 0.95 17.65 4.77
CA LEU A 11 -0.38 17.72 4.16
C LEU A 11 -0.35 18.45 2.83
N ALA A 12 0.36 19.59 2.76
CA ALA A 12 0.50 20.35 1.53
C ALA A 12 1.16 19.52 0.42
N ARG A 13 2.25 18.81 0.71
CA ARG A 13 2.93 17.92 -0.25
C ARG A 13 1.99 16.83 -0.74
N LEU A 14 1.22 16.20 0.16
CA LEU A 14 0.32 15.11 -0.18
C LEU A 14 -0.87 15.58 -1.03
N ILE A 15 -1.43 16.75 -0.75
CA ILE A 15 -2.63 17.27 -1.44
C ILE A 15 -2.28 17.97 -2.75
N TYR A 16 -1.14 18.66 -2.82
CA TYR A 16 -0.79 19.50 -3.95
C TYR A 16 -0.87 18.83 -5.33
N PRO A 17 -0.39 17.57 -5.51
CA PRO A 17 -0.48 16.90 -6.81
C PRO A 17 -1.91 16.72 -7.31
N VAL A 18 -2.85 16.45 -6.40
CA VAL A 18 -4.27 16.21 -6.73
C VAL A 18 -5.06 17.52 -6.84
N ALA A 19 -4.70 18.52 -6.01
CA ALA A 19 -5.38 19.82 -5.99
C ALA A 19 -4.98 20.73 -7.15
N ASN A 20 -3.80 20.57 -7.72
CA ASN A 20 -3.31 21.40 -8.82
C ASN A 20 -3.82 20.87 -10.17
N PRO A 21 -4.70 21.60 -10.85
CA PRO A 21 -5.32 21.12 -12.10
C PRO A 21 -4.32 20.92 -13.25
N LYS A 22 -3.13 21.52 -13.17
CA LYS A 22 -2.08 21.34 -14.20
C LYS A 22 -1.51 19.93 -14.24
N PHE A 23 -1.50 19.21 -13.11
CA PHE A 23 -0.99 17.85 -13.03
C PHE A 23 -2.02 16.79 -13.44
N ASN A 24 -3.29 17.09 -13.27
CA ASN A 24 -4.38 16.21 -13.65
C ASN A 24 -4.34 14.81 -12.99
N TYR A 25 -3.83 14.73 -11.75
CA TYR A 25 -3.84 13.49 -10.98
C TYR A 25 -5.17 13.27 -10.25
N GLU A 26 -5.60 12.02 -10.20
CA GLU A 26 -6.78 11.57 -9.46
C GLU A 26 -6.43 11.13 -8.05
N PHE A 27 -5.21 10.57 -7.88
CA PHE A 27 -4.74 9.97 -6.66
C PHE A 27 -3.26 10.24 -6.47
N CYS A 28 -2.89 10.50 -5.22
CA CYS A 28 -1.49 10.65 -4.80
C CYS A 28 -1.23 9.83 -3.54
N LYS A 29 -0.23 8.96 -3.60
CA LYS A 29 0.25 8.14 -2.48
C LYS A 29 1.45 8.81 -1.83
N GLY A 30 1.39 9.03 -0.52
CA GLY A 30 2.55 9.46 0.25
C GLY A 30 3.53 8.31 0.48
N PHE A 31 4.81 8.62 0.48
CA PHE A 31 5.84 7.73 0.98
C PHE A 31 6.85 8.50 1.83
N TYR A 32 7.59 7.81 2.65
CA TYR A 32 8.58 8.37 3.57
C TYR A 32 9.50 7.30 4.10
N ALA A 33 10.69 7.69 4.57
CA ALA A 33 11.58 6.77 5.24
C ALA A 33 11.06 6.45 6.65
N ARG A 34 10.91 5.16 6.95
CA ARG A 34 10.54 4.67 8.29
C ARG A 34 11.77 4.30 9.10
N THR A 35 12.51 5.32 9.49
CA THR A 35 13.66 5.18 10.37
C THR A 35 13.39 5.90 11.68
N ALA A 36 13.58 5.22 12.81
CA ALA A 36 13.53 5.83 14.13
C ALA A 36 14.61 5.24 15.01
N ASN A 37 15.34 6.08 15.76
CA ASN A 37 16.39 5.65 16.69
C ASN A 37 17.44 4.73 16.04
N GLY A 38 17.85 5.03 14.81
CA GLY A 38 18.82 4.20 14.08
C GLY A 38 18.31 2.85 13.59
N LYS A 39 17.01 2.57 13.71
CA LYS A 39 16.38 1.31 13.29
C LYS A 39 15.47 1.53 12.08
N MET A 40 15.49 0.60 11.15
CA MET A 40 14.55 0.56 10.03
C MET A 40 13.24 -0.09 10.46
N ASN A 41 12.16 0.65 10.39
CA ASN A 41 10.79 0.20 10.61
C ASN A 41 10.13 -0.29 9.29
N GLY A 42 8.81 -0.52 9.29
CA GLY A 42 8.09 -1.04 8.11
C GLY A 42 8.36 -2.53 7.85
N ARG A 43 8.40 -3.33 8.92
CA ARG A 43 8.70 -4.77 8.87
C ARG A 43 7.79 -5.53 7.90
N VAL A 44 6.48 -5.28 7.91
CA VAL A 44 5.53 -5.97 7.02
C VAL A 44 5.82 -5.68 5.54
N SER A 45 6.11 -4.43 5.18
CA SER A 45 6.47 -4.10 3.79
C SER A 45 7.74 -4.83 3.37
N ARG A 46 8.82 -4.76 4.19
CA ARG A 46 10.14 -5.30 3.83
C ARG A 46 10.22 -6.83 3.91
N LEU A 47 9.60 -7.43 4.92
CA LEU A 47 9.74 -8.86 5.20
C LEU A 47 8.61 -9.71 4.63
N LEU A 48 7.50 -9.10 4.23
CA LEU A 48 6.38 -9.81 3.63
C LEU A 48 6.02 -9.27 2.26
N VAL A 49 5.59 -8.01 2.13
CA VAL A 49 4.98 -7.52 0.87
C VAL A 49 5.99 -7.54 -0.27
N THR A 50 7.16 -6.96 -0.08
CA THR A 50 8.20 -6.93 -1.13
C THR A 50 8.65 -8.33 -1.57
N PRO A 51 9.02 -9.27 -0.65
CA PRO A 51 9.33 -10.63 -1.04
C PRO A 51 8.17 -11.38 -1.67
N LEU A 52 6.93 -11.16 -1.19
CA LEU A 52 5.74 -11.79 -1.75
C LEU A 52 5.50 -11.34 -3.20
N LEU A 53 5.54 -10.03 -3.47
CA LEU A 53 5.39 -9.50 -4.84
C LEU A 53 6.48 -10.05 -5.76
N TYR A 54 7.73 -10.09 -5.30
CA TYR A 54 8.84 -10.67 -6.06
C TYR A 54 8.59 -12.15 -6.37
N SER A 55 8.18 -12.95 -5.39
CA SER A 55 7.88 -14.37 -5.57
C SER A 55 6.71 -14.60 -6.51
N LEU A 56 5.64 -13.82 -6.37
CA LEU A 56 4.48 -13.89 -7.25
C LEU A 56 4.85 -13.55 -8.71
N LYS A 57 5.65 -12.52 -8.95
CA LYS A 57 6.17 -12.20 -10.29
C LYS A 57 6.99 -13.35 -10.87
N LYS A 58 7.80 -14.00 -10.05
CA LYS A 58 8.63 -15.12 -10.48
C LYS A 58 7.81 -16.35 -10.88
N VAL A 59 6.74 -16.64 -10.14
CA VAL A 59 5.88 -17.82 -10.35
C VAL A 59 4.84 -17.58 -11.43
N LEU A 60 4.18 -16.43 -11.42
CA LEU A 60 3.06 -16.11 -12.32
C LEU A 60 3.52 -15.44 -13.63
N GLY A 61 4.78 -15.07 -13.72
CA GLY A 61 5.29 -14.27 -14.83
C GLY A 61 4.94 -12.80 -14.74
N HIS A 62 5.05 -12.11 -15.87
CA HIS A 62 4.74 -10.68 -15.95
C HIS A 62 3.25 -10.43 -15.80
N LEU A 63 2.89 -9.62 -14.81
CA LEU A 63 1.53 -9.13 -14.57
C LEU A 63 1.60 -7.64 -14.24
N ASP A 64 0.98 -6.81 -15.06
CA ASP A 64 0.96 -5.35 -14.91
C ASP A 64 0.49 -4.90 -13.52
N TYR A 65 -0.44 -5.62 -12.94
CA TYR A 65 -0.93 -5.34 -11.58
C TYR A 65 0.14 -5.54 -10.51
N LEU A 66 0.97 -6.59 -10.61
CA LEU A 66 2.07 -6.81 -9.67
C LEU A 66 3.18 -5.76 -9.84
N ASP A 67 3.47 -5.38 -11.07
CA ASP A 67 4.42 -4.31 -11.36
C ASP A 67 3.92 -2.96 -10.86
N TYR A 68 2.63 -2.70 -11.00
CA TYR A 68 1.98 -1.53 -10.43
C TYR A 68 2.11 -1.47 -8.91
N LEU A 69 1.79 -2.56 -8.19
CA LEU A 69 1.94 -2.59 -6.73
C LEU A 69 3.39 -2.42 -6.28
N ASP A 70 4.32 -3.02 -7.00
CA ASP A 70 5.75 -2.97 -6.70
C ASP A 70 6.39 -1.62 -7.05
N SER A 71 5.75 -0.83 -7.90
CA SER A 71 6.21 0.53 -8.26
C SER A 71 6.11 1.54 -7.10
N TYR A 72 5.28 1.25 -6.10
CA TYR A 72 5.14 2.12 -4.94
C TYR A 72 6.26 1.90 -3.94
N ARG A 73 6.99 2.96 -3.63
CA ARG A 73 8.10 2.93 -2.65
C ARG A 73 7.65 2.48 -1.26
N TYR A 74 6.41 2.81 -0.91
CA TYR A 74 5.79 2.33 0.33
C TYR A 74 4.30 2.08 0.10
N SER A 75 3.97 0.89 -0.39
CA SER A 75 2.59 0.50 -0.72
C SER A 75 1.64 0.50 0.48
N LEU A 76 2.15 0.21 1.68
CA LEU A 76 1.39 0.18 2.93
C LEU A 76 1.37 1.52 3.70
N ALA A 77 1.81 2.63 3.11
CA ALA A 77 1.61 3.95 3.72
C ALA A 77 0.12 4.26 3.79
N GLY A 78 -0.37 4.71 4.95
CA GLY A 78 -1.76 5.13 5.13
C GLY A 78 -2.05 6.53 4.58
N GLU A 79 -1.00 7.25 4.19
CA GLU A 79 -1.08 8.62 3.71
C GLU A 79 -1.35 8.62 2.21
N PHE A 80 -2.54 9.04 1.82
CA PHE A 80 -2.92 9.24 0.43
C PHE A 80 -3.97 10.35 0.31
N SER A 81 -4.01 10.96 -0.85
CA SER A 81 -5.05 11.92 -1.25
C SER A 81 -5.64 11.53 -2.59
N PHE A 82 -6.89 11.89 -2.80
CA PHE A 82 -7.59 11.70 -4.06
C PHE A 82 -8.63 12.79 -4.26
N ARG A 83 -9.08 12.93 -5.50
CA ARG A 83 -10.16 13.84 -5.82
C ARG A 83 -11.46 13.38 -5.17
N ARG A 84 -12.32 14.32 -4.83
CA ARG A 84 -13.59 14.04 -4.14
C ARG A 84 -14.49 13.07 -4.88
N ASP A 85 -14.55 13.19 -6.19
CA ASP A 85 -15.34 12.32 -7.07
C ASP A 85 -14.85 10.86 -7.04
N VAL A 86 -13.54 10.64 -6.91
CA VAL A 86 -12.96 9.32 -6.76
C VAL A 86 -13.44 8.61 -5.49
N MET A 87 -13.60 9.35 -4.40
CA MET A 87 -13.94 8.80 -3.09
C MET A 87 -15.32 8.12 -3.07
N THR A 88 -16.27 8.61 -3.84
CA THR A 88 -17.65 8.10 -3.83
C THR A 88 -17.78 6.69 -4.38
N ASP A 89 -16.87 6.28 -5.24
CA ASP A 89 -16.93 5.00 -5.96
C ASP A 89 -15.96 3.94 -5.41
N LEU A 90 -15.16 4.32 -4.41
CA LEU A 90 -14.15 3.42 -3.82
C LEU A 90 -14.77 2.33 -2.96
N ARG A 91 -14.41 1.09 -3.26
CA ARG A 91 -14.70 -0.09 -2.43
C ARG A 91 -13.45 -0.45 -1.64
N ILE A 92 -13.39 -0.01 -0.39
CA ILE A 92 -12.24 -0.24 0.48
C ILE A 92 -12.52 -1.34 1.51
N PRO A 93 -11.55 -2.24 1.76
CA PRO A 93 -11.63 -3.20 2.83
C PRO A 93 -11.74 -2.53 4.21
N SER A 94 -12.39 -3.18 5.14
CA SER A 94 -12.47 -2.76 6.55
C SER A 94 -11.41 -3.42 7.45
N ASP A 95 -10.46 -4.13 6.84
CA ASP A 95 -9.36 -4.83 7.51
C ASP A 95 -8.00 -4.19 7.15
N TRP A 96 -6.90 -4.81 7.56
CA TRP A 96 -5.53 -4.34 7.25
C TRP A 96 -5.14 -4.43 5.76
N GLY A 97 -6.02 -4.90 4.91
CA GLY A 97 -5.87 -4.84 3.45
C GLY A 97 -6.28 -3.51 2.83
N LEU A 98 -6.61 -2.48 3.63
CA LEU A 98 -7.13 -1.19 3.18
C LEU A 98 -6.22 -0.55 2.13
N GLU A 99 -4.94 -0.39 2.40
CA GLU A 99 -4.01 0.28 1.49
C GLU A 99 -3.87 -0.47 0.16
N VAL A 100 -3.74 -1.79 0.21
CA VAL A 100 -3.71 -2.65 -0.99
C VAL A 100 -5.04 -2.57 -1.74
N GLY A 101 -6.14 -2.53 -1.01
CA GLY A 101 -7.48 -2.38 -1.57
C GLY A 101 -7.65 -1.06 -2.34
N VAL A 102 -7.25 0.06 -1.72
CA VAL A 102 -7.27 1.38 -2.37
C VAL A 102 -6.41 1.38 -3.64
N LEU A 103 -5.17 0.90 -3.56
CA LEU A 103 -4.30 0.81 -4.73
C LEU A 103 -4.92 -0.04 -5.85
N SER A 104 -5.57 -1.16 -5.48
CA SER A 104 -6.25 -2.03 -6.45
C SER A 104 -7.45 -1.36 -7.12
N GLU A 105 -8.23 -0.57 -6.37
CA GLU A 105 -9.35 0.20 -6.94
C GLU A 105 -8.82 1.30 -7.87
N MET A 106 -7.71 1.95 -7.52
CA MET A 106 -7.06 2.93 -8.40
C MET A 106 -6.58 2.28 -9.70
N TYR A 107 -5.90 1.14 -9.61
CA TYR A 107 -5.45 0.40 -10.79
C TYR A 107 -6.60 -0.01 -11.73
N ARG A 108 -7.72 -0.46 -11.14
CA ARG A 108 -8.88 -0.92 -11.91
C ARG A 108 -9.63 0.19 -12.62
N ASN A 109 -9.77 1.36 -11.97
CA ASN A 109 -10.69 2.39 -12.39
C ASN A 109 -10.01 3.58 -13.10
N TYR A 110 -8.70 3.73 -12.94
CA TYR A 110 -7.97 4.89 -13.45
C TYR A 110 -6.71 4.48 -14.22
N SER A 111 -6.38 5.26 -15.23
CA SER A 111 -5.12 5.11 -15.95
C SER A 111 -3.93 5.42 -15.04
N THR A 112 -2.86 4.65 -15.14
CA THR A 112 -1.68 4.77 -14.26
C THR A 112 -0.98 6.13 -14.37
N ASN A 113 -1.10 6.83 -15.49
CA ASN A 113 -0.60 8.20 -15.65
C ASN A 113 -1.41 9.26 -14.88
N ARG A 114 -2.55 8.87 -14.29
CA ARG A 114 -3.37 9.71 -13.41
C ARG A 114 -3.09 9.48 -11.93
N LEU A 115 -2.16 8.61 -11.63
CA LEU A 115 -1.77 8.20 -10.29
C LEU A 115 -0.33 8.64 -10.04
N CYS A 116 -0.04 9.14 -8.85
CA CYS A 116 1.32 9.53 -8.48
C CYS A 116 1.69 9.12 -7.06
N GLN A 117 2.95 9.25 -6.73
CA GLN A 117 3.45 9.14 -5.37
C GLN A 117 4.38 10.32 -5.06
N VAL A 118 4.39 10.75 -3.81
CA VAL A 118 5.15 11.92 -3.36
C VAL A 118 5.90 11.61 -2.07
N ASP A 119 7.13 12.08 -1.98
CA ASP A 119 7.87 12.09 -0.74
C ASP A 119 7.32 13.18 0.19
N ILE A 120 6.70 12.75 1.29
CA ILE A 120 6.05 13.70 2.21
C ILE A 120 6.95 14.10 3.35
N ALA A 121 7.94 13.28 3.73
CA ALA A 121 8.84 13.58 4.85
C ALA A 121 10.13 12.76 4.78
N ASP A 122 11.24 13.36 5.17
CA ASP A 122 12.53 12.66 5.30
C ASP A 122 12.47 11.59 6.39
N VAL A 123 11.82 11.90 7.50
CA VAL A 123 11.54 10.97 8.61
C VAL A 123 10.12 11.19 9.11
N TYR A 124 9.38 10.10 9.22
CA TYR A 124 8.01 10.14 9.71
C TYR A 124 7.83 9.02 10.73
N ASP A 125 7.77 9.39 11.99
CA ASP A 125 7.59 8.45 13.09
C ASP A 125 6.13 8.38 13.50
N HIS A 126 5.61 7.16 13.57
CA HIS A 126 4.29 6.88 14.10
C HIS A 126 4.30 5.57 14.88
N LYS A 127 3.29 5.36 15.69
CA LYS A 127 3.16 4.21 16.57
C LYS A 127 3.43 2.89 15.84
N HIS A 128 4.24 2.07 16.44
CA HIS A 128 4.57 0.74 15.94
C HIS A 128 3.64 -0.30 16.58
N GLN A 129 3.13 -1.23 15.75
CA GLN A 129 2.47 -2.41 16.26
C GLN A 129 3.53 -3.39 16.78
N ASP A 130 3.30 -3.94 17.96
CA ASP A 130 4.16 -4.98 18.53
C ASP A 130 3.90 -6.34 17.88
N LEU A 131 4.92 -7.21 17.93
CA LEU A 131 4.74 -8.62 17.61
C LEU A 131 3.90 -9.25 18.72
N SER A 132 2.71 -9.71 18.38
CA SER A 132 1.89 -10.49 19.31
C SER A 132 2.39 -11.92 19.25
N ALA A 133 3.35 -12.29 20.12
CA ALA A 133 3.89 -13.64 20.18
C ALA A 133 2.82 -14.68 20.59
N ASP A 134 1.78 -14.24 21.30
CA ASP A 134 0.78 -15.12 21.91
C ASP A 134 -0.63 -14.99 21.33
N ASN A 135 -0.82 -14.21 20.24
CA ASN A 135 -2.15 -14.00 19.66
C ASN A 135 -2.08 -13.80 18.15
N ASP A 136 -2.31 -14.88 17.40
CA ASP A 136 -2.39 -14.86 15.93
C ASP A 136 -3.50 -13.96 15.36
N ASN A 137 -4.47 -13.57 16.19
CA ASN A 137 -5.57 -12.69 15.83
C ASN A 137 -5.30 -11.21 16.11
N GLY A 138 -4.07 -10.82 16.45
CA GLY A 138 -3.70 -9.44 16.76
C GLY A 138 -2.36 -9.01 16.17
N GLY A 139 -2.05 -7.72 16.29
CA GLY A 139 -0.75 -7.14 15.94
C GLY A 139 -0.31 -7.36 14.50
N LEU A 140 1.00 -7.54 14.31
CA LEU A 140 1.61 -7.71 12.98
C LEU A 140 1.21 -9.02 12.28
N SER A 141 0.90 -10.09 13.01
CA SER A 141 0.45 -11.37 12.43
C SER A 141 -0.87 -11.18 11.69
N LYS A 142 -1.87 -10.62 12.36
CA LYS A 142 -3.16 -10.31 11.73
C LYS A 142 -3.00 -9.37 10.53
N MET A 143 -2.21 -8.32 10.67
CA MET A 143 -1.92 -7.39 9.57
C MET A 143 -1.32 -8.12 8.37
N SER A 144 -0.35 -9.01 8.58
CA SER A 144 0.28 -9.81 7.53
C SER A 144 -0.71 -10.71 6.81
N ILE A 145 -1.58 -11.39 7.56
CA ILE A 145 -2.63 -12.25 7.02
C ILE A 145 -3.62 -11.45 6.15
N ASP A 146 -4.13 -10.34 6.66
CA ASP A 146 -5.13 -9.55 5.96
C ASP A 146 -4.57 -8.94 4.67
N ILE A 147 -3.33 -8.42 4.70
CA ILE A 147 -2.64 -7.91 3.51
C ILE A 147 -2.42 -9.01 2.47
N THR A 148 -1.95 -10.17 2.89
CA THR A 148 -1.75 -11.32 2.00
C THR A 148 -3.07 -11.72 1.35
N LYS A 149 -4.14 -11.86 2.14
CA LYS A 149 -5.50 -12.14 1.61
C LYS A 149 -5.95 -11.09 0.61
N ALA A 150 -5.69 -9.80 0.87
CA ALA A 150 -6.07 -8.73 -0.04
C ALA A 150 -5.38 -8.87 -1.40
N ILE A 151 -4.06 -9.14 -1.42
CA ILE A 151 -3.30 -9.35 -2.66
C ILE A 151 -3.84 -10.56 -3.43
N PHE A 152 -3.99 -11.72 -2.79
CA PHE A 152 -4.48 -12.92 -3.45
C PHE A 152 -5.92 -12.79 -3.96
N ARG A 153 -6.82 -12.14 -3.21
CA ARG A 153 -8.19 -11.86 -3.66
C ARG A 153 -8.20 -10.99 -4.91
N LYS A 154 -7.33 -10.00 -4.98
CA LYS A 154 -7.26 -9.12 -6.17
C LYS A 154 -6.66 -9.85 -7.38
N LEU A 155 -5.66 -10.69 -7.20
CA LEU A 155 -5.14 -11.54 -8.26
C LEU A 155 -6.22 -12.49 -8.78
N ALA A 156 -6.97 -13.15 -7.89
CA ALA A 156 -8.08 -14.01 -8.28
C ALA A 156 -9.19 -13.24 -9.03
N THR A 157 -9.50 -12.00 -8.61
CA THR A 157 -10.45 -11.12 -9.31
C THR A 157 -9.96 -10.77 -10.72
N ASN A 158 -8.65 -10.71 -10.93
CA ASN A 158 -8.03 -10.51 -12.23
C ASN A 158 -7.87 -11.81 -13.06
N GLY A 159 -8.51 -12.90 -12.62
CA GLY A 159 -8.54 -14.17 -13.36
C GLY A 159 -7.34 -15.10 -13.10
N ILE A 160 -6.49 -14.78 -12.13
CA ILE A 160 -5.37 -15.65 -11.77
C ILE A 160 -5.89 -16.85 -10.97
N VAL A 161 -5.64 -18.03 -11.49
CA VAL A 161 -5.98 -19.31 -10.84
C VAL A 161 -4.77 -19.82 -10.08
N PHE A 162 -4.94 -20.06 -8.78
CA PHE A 162 -3.91 -20.63 -7.92
C PHE A 162 -4.11 -22.14 -7.81
N ASN A 163 -3.09 -22.90 -8.17
CA ASN A 163 -3.03 -24.34 -7.99
C ASN A 163 -2.00 -24.71 -6.93
N GLN A 164 -1.90 -26.02 -6.60
CA GLN A 164 -0.93 -26.48 -5.60
C GLN A 164 0.53 -26.20 -5.99
N GLU A 165 0.82 -26.16 -7.27
CA GLU A 165 2.16 -25.92 -7.80
C GLU A 165 2.62 -24.48 -7.54
N THR A 166 1.67 -23.51 -7.61
CA THR A 166 1.91 -22.09 -7.30
C THR A 166 2.42 -21.87 -5.87
N PHE A 167 2.12 -22.76 -4.93
CA PHE A 167 2.50 -22.62 -3.53
C PHE A 167 3.72 -23.48 -3.13
N ARG A 168 4.27 -24.28 -4.06
CA ARG A 168 5.43 -25.15 -3.79
C ARG A 168 6.78 -24.55 -4.20
N THR A 169 6.74 -23.42 -4.87
CA THR A 169 7.93 -22.69 -5.33
C THR A 169 8.32 -21.59 -4.35
#